data_4c8378f57f39ca16f71a8be14140eab7
#
_entry.id   4c8378f57f39ca16f71a8be14140eab7
#
_cell.length_a   1.000
_cell.length_b   1.000
_cell.length_c   1.000
_cell.angle_alpha   90.00
_cell.angle_beta   90.00
_cell.angle_gamma   90.00
#
_symmetry.space_group_name_H-M   'P 1'
#
loop_
_entity.id
_entity.type
_entity.pdbx_description
1 polymer ?
#
loop_
_entity_poly.entity_id
_entity_poly.type
_entity_poly.pdbx_seq_one_letter_code
_entity_poly.pdbx_strand_id
1 'polypeptide(L)'
;MKRRSFLALPFVLAAPRAFADVEYARVVPRVLGFPRDHGAHPEFRTEWWYVTGWVADAAGHDYGVQVTFFRNRPGVAETNRSAFAPRQLVFAHAALADPRHGRLRHDQRAAREGLGLAGADEASTRAWIDDWTLAQADGRYVAKIAARDFALDLAFKPTQPLLLHGEAGYSRKGPDPAQSSHYYSQPQLAVTGTVTVAGAASAVTGTAWLDHEWSSTVMALGAVGWDWMGINL
;
A
#
# COMPACT_ATOMS: atom_id res chain seq x y z
N MET A 1 -0.27 -37.97 -63.50
CA MET A 1 0.66 -37.75 -62.34
C MET A 1 0.71 -36.27 -62.03
N LYS A 2 0.06 -35.80 -60.92
CA LYS A 2 0.08 -34.38 -60.50
C LYS A 2 1.09 -34.25 -59.35
N ARG A 3 2.17 -33.49 -59.59
CA ARG A 3 3.16 -33.16 -58.57
C ARG A 3 2.54 -32.17 -57.60
N ARG A 4 2.45 -32.53 -56.30
CA ARG A 4 2.12 -31.64 -55.17
C ARG A 4 3.40 -31.00 -54.68
N SER A 5 3.56 -29.70 -54.90
CA SER A 5 4.63 -28.91 -54.29
C SER A 5 4.28 -28.62 -52.84
N PHE A 6 5.09 -29.12 -51.90
CA PHE A 6 5.03 -28.75 -50.49
C PHE A 6 5.73 -27.42 -50.32
N LEU A 7 5.00 -26.37 -49.91
CA LEU A 7 5.57 -25.12 -49.44
C LEU A 7 6.05 -25.35 -48.00
N ALA A 8 7.35 -25.41 -47.79
CA ALA A 8 7.95 -25.37 -46.46
C ALA A 8 7.95 -23.92 -45.96
N LEU A 9 7.09 -23.58 -44.99
CA LEU A 9 7.15 -22.33 -44.27
C LEU A 9 8.36 -22.38 -43.30
N PRO A 10 9.26 -21.37 -43.31
CA PRO A 10 10.32 -21.32 -42.30
C PRO A 10 9.69 -21.00 -40.97
N PHE A 11 9.82 -21.92 -39.99
CA PHE A 11 9.54 -21.66 -38.59
C PHE A 11 10.62 -20.69 -38.08
N VAL A 12 10.29 -19.41 -37.98
CA VAL A 12 11.12 -18.45 -37.26
C VAL A 12 10.98 -18.77 -35.78
N LEU A 13 11.97 -19.47 -35.23
CA LEU A 13 12.15 -19.60 -33.78
C LEU A 13 12.39 -18.20 -33.21
N ALA A 14 11.35 -17.57 -32.70
CA ALA A 14 11.50 -16.38 -31.90
C ALA A 14 12.29 -16.77 -30.64
N ALA A 15 13.55 -16.35 -30.57
CA ALA A 15 14.34 -16.49 -29.35
C ALA A 15 13.55 -15.86 -28.19
N PRO A 16 13.52 -16.51 -27.01
CA PRO A 16 12.89 -15.90 -25.84
C PRO A 16 13.60 -14.57 -25.59
N ARG A 17 12.85 -13.47 -25.63
CA ARG A 17 13.38 -12.18 -25.19
C ARG A 17 13.74 -12.38 -23.73
N ALA A 18 15.01 -12.35 -23.41
CA ALA A 18 15.49 -12.21 -22.05
C ALA A 18 14.84 -10.91 -21.52
N PHE A 19 13.96 -11.03 -20.55
CA PHE A 19 13.52 -9.87 -19.81
C PHE A 19 14.77 -9.31 -19.16
N ALA A 20 15.11 -8.06 -19.45
CA ALA A 20 16.19 -7.39 -18.75
C ALA A 20 15.88 -7.45 -17.25
N ASP A 21 16.81 -7.94 -16.44
CA ASP A 21 16.67 -7.90 -15.00
C ASP A 21 16.47 -6.44 -14.59
N VAL A 22 15.35 -6.16 -13.95
CA VAL A 22 15.07 -4.83 -13.46
C VAL A 22 15.88 -4.57 -12.21
N GLU A 23 16.69 -3.52 -12.25
CA GLU A 23 17.39 -3.06 -11.07
C GLU A 23 16.46 -2.24 -10.19
N TYR A 24 16.25 -2.72 -8.96
CA TYR A 24 15.52 -2.00 -7.93
C TYR A 24 16.49 -1.27 -7.00
N ALA A 25 16.08 -0.14 -6.49
CA ALA A 25 16.82 0.57 -5.45
C ALA A 25 17.03 -0.36 -4.23
N ARG A 26 18.21 -0.26 -3.62
CA ARG A 26 18.53 -1.00 -2.39
C ARG A 26 18.27 -0.13 -1.18
N VAL A 27 17.76 -0.75 -0.14
CA VAL A 27 17.65 -0.10 1.17
C VAL A 27 19.05 -0.03 1.77
N VAL A 28 19.49 1.18 2.06
CA VAL A 28 20.79 1.45 2.72
C VAL A 28 20.53 2.37 3.92
N PRO A 29 21.34 2.29 4.98
CA PRO A 29 21.23 3.22 6.11
C PRO A 29 21.30 4.67 5.63
N ARG A 30 20.27 5.47 5.97
CA ARG A 30 20.22 6.90 5.72
C ARG A 30 19.29 7.59 6.71
N VAL A 31 19.43 8.89 6.87
CA VAL A 31 18.45 9.68 7.60
C VAL A 31 17.22 9.85 6.73
N LEU A 32 16.04 9.55 7.27
CA LEU A 32 14.78 9.84 6.61
C LEU A 32 14.51 11.34 6.62
N GLY A 33 14.14 11.89 5.47
CA GLY A 33 13.92 13.33 5.27
C GLY A 33 12.44 13.65 5.06
N PHE A 34 11.81 14.27 6.04
CA PHE A 34 10.41 14.68 5.94
C PHE A 34 10.30 16.14 5.46
N PRO A 35 9.29 16.48 4.64
CA PRO A 35 8.10 15.69 4.27
C PRO A 35 8.29 14.67 3.13
N ARG A 36 9.43 14.66 2.41
CA ARG A 36 9.63 13.81 1.22
C ARG A 36 9.34 12.32 1.51
N ASP A 37 9.84 11.78 2.61
CA ASP A 37 9.67 10.37 2.96
C ASP A 37 8.28 10.02 3.53
N HIS A 38 7.32 10.97 3.51
CA HIS A 38 5.90 10.65 3.60
C HIS A 38 5.31 10.18 2.26
N GLY A 39 5.94 10.55 1.14
CA GLY A 39 5.52 10.20 -0.21
C GLY A 39 6.02 8.86 -0.69
N ALA A 40 5.68 8.52 -1.91
CA ALA A 40 6.05 7.26 -2.56
C ALA A 40 7.52 7.22 -2.98
N HIS A 41 8.07 6.00 -3.05
CA HIS A 41 9.44 5.68 -3.45
C HIS A 41 9.41 4.72 -4.63
N PRO A 42 9.06 5.20 -5.86
CA PRO A 42 8.77 4.34 -7.02
C PRO A 42 9.96 3.52 -7.52
N GLU A 43 11.18 3.88 -7.14
CA GLU A 43 12.40 3.14 -7.45
C GLU A 43 12.54 1.82 -6.69
N PHE A 44 11.85 1.68 -5.54
CA PHE A 44 11.79 0.43 -4.78
C PHE A 44 10.71 -0.51 -5.33
N ARG A 45 10.87 -1.80 -5.06
CA ARG A 45 9.98 -2.85 -5.56
C ARG A 45 8.60 -2.80 -4.92
N THR A 46 8.52 -2.58 -3.61
CA THR A 46 7.27 -2.58 -2.85
C THR A 46 7.25 -1.50 -1.79
N GLU A 47 6.06 -1.02 -1.50
CA GLU A 47 5.81 0.03 -0.51
C GLU A 47 4.36 -0.06 -0.04
N TRP A 48 4.10 0.30 1.23
CA TRP A 48 2.74 0.35 1.74
C TRP A 48 2.54 1.41 2.81
N TRP A 49 1.35 1.92 2.85
CA TRP A 49 0.78 2.73 3.91
C TRP A 49 -0.34 1.93 4.54
N TYR A 50 -0.19 1.53 5.79
CA TYR A 50 -1.11 0.70 6.53
C TYR A 50 -1.66 1.48 7.71
N VAL A 51 -2.98 1.67 7.76
CA VAL A 51 -3.67 2.29 8.89
C VAL A 51 -4.57 1.26 9.53
N THR A 52 -4.48 1.12 10.86
CA THR A 52 -5.38 0.28 11.64
C THR A 52 -5.72 0.96 12.96
N GLY A 53 -6.94 0.72 13.47
CA GLY A 53 -7.36 1.36 14.71
C GLY A 53 -8.73 0.93 15.20
N TRP A 54 -9.10 1.50 16.30
CA TRP A 54 -10.40 1.32 16.94
C TRP A 54 -11.10 2.65 17.07
N VAL A 55 -12.38 2.67 16.71
CA VAL A 55 -13.25 3.84 16.81
C VAL A 55 -14.58 3.43 17.42
N ALA A 56 -15.24 4.35 18.11
CA ALA A 56 -16.55 4.15 18.70
C ALA A 56 -17.52 5.27 18.30
N ASP A 57 -18.80 4.96 18.17
CA ASP A 57 -19.86 5.95 18.01
C ASP A 57 -20.38 6.46 19.35
N ALA A 58 -21.27 7.46 19.32
CA ALA A 58 -21.85 8.05 20.53
C ALA A 58 -22.75 7.07 21.32
N ALA A 59 -23.19 5.97 20.72
CA ALA A 59 -23.95 4.91 21.37
C ALA A 59 -23.05 3.85 22.04
N GLY A 60 -21.71 4.00 21.92
CA GLY A 60 -20.74 3.05 22.47
C GLY A 60 -20.53 1.81 21.62
N HIS A 61 -20.88 1.84 20.34
CA HIS A 61 -20.56 0.74 19.45
C HIS A 61 -19.14 0.87 18.94
N ASP A 62 -18.34 -0.16 19.18
CA ASP A 62 -16.95 -0.24 18.74
C ASP A 62 -16.83 -0.78 17.31
N TYR A 63 -15.86 -0.24 16.58
CA TYR A 63 -15.47 -0.69 15.25
C TYR A 63 -13.95 -0.80 15.15
N GLY A 64 -13.46 -1.92 14.63
CA GLY A 64 -12.08 -2.01 14.14
C GLY A 64 -12.03 -1.54 12.69
N VAL A 65 -11.11 -0.65 12.38
CA VAL A 65 -10.94 -0.11 11.02
C VAL A 65 -9.56 -0.41 10.49
N GLN A 66 -9.47 -0.71 9.19
CA GLN A 66 -8.21 -0.90 8.48
C GLN A 66 -8.31 -0.29 7.09
N VAL A 67 -7.27 0.44 6.70
CA VAL A 67 -7.07 0.94 5.33
C VAL A 67 -5.61 0.72 4.96
N THR A 68 -5.36 0.05 3.86
CA THR A 68 -4.00 -0.18 3.36
C THR A 68 -3.95 0.15 1.89
N PHE A 69 -2.93 0.92 1.51
CA PHE A 69 -2.53 1.10 0.12
C PHE A 69 -1.14 0.49 -0.05
N PHE A 70 -0.97 -0.27 -1.12
CA PHE A 70 0.30 -0.84 -1.55
C PHE A 70 0.66 -0.28 -2.91
N ARG A 71 1.92 0.00 -3.12
CA ARG A 71 2.52 0.24 -4.41
C ARG A 71 3.52 -0.89 -4.70
N ASN A 72 3.50 -1.37 -5.93
CA ASN A 72 4.44 -2.40 -6.38
C ASN A 72 4.97 -2.04 -7.77
N ARG A 73 6.28 -2.11 -7.93
CA ARG A 73 6.97 -2.06 -9.22
C ARG A 73 7.24 -3.48 -9.68
N PRO A 74 6.43 -4.04 -10.61
CA PRO A 74 6.51 -5.47 -10.96
C PRO A 74 7.74 -5.80 -11.83
N GLY A 75 8.48 -4.80 -12.31
CA GLY A 75 9.63 -5.00 -13.18
C GLY A 75 9.27 -5.42 -14.61
N VAL A 76 8.05 -5.17 -15.01
CA VAL A 76 7.59 -5.44 -16.39
C VAL A 76 7.33 -4.14 -17.12
N ALA A 77 7.48 -4.18 -18.45
CA ALA A 77 7.19 -3.04 -19.32
C ALA A 77 7.99 -1.75 -19.02
N GLU A 78 9.14 -1.84 -18.37
CA GLU A 78 9.97 -0.69 -17.93
C GLU A 78 10.35 0.22 -19.11
N THR A 79 10.64 -0.34 -20.27
CA THR A 79 11.01 0.40 -21.50
C THR A 79 9.80 0.76 -22.37
N ASN A 80 8.62 0.32 -22.01
CA ASN A 80 7.40 0.58 -22.77
C ASN A 80 6.93 2.03 -22.55
N ARG A 81 6.87 2.83 -23.62
CA ARG A 81 6.48 4.25 -23.56
C ARG A 81 4.97 4.46 -23.48
N SER A 82 4.17 3.41 -23.62
CA SER A 82 2.71 3.52 -23.51
C SER A 82 2.29 4.03 -22.11
N ALA A 83 1.35 4.96 -22.09
CA ALA A 83 0.70 5.37 -20.84
C ALA A 83 -0.11 4.23 -20.19
N PHE A 84 -0.33 3.13 -20.92
CA PHE A 84 -0.99 1.92 -20.42
C PHE A 84 -0.01 0.87 -19.87
N ALA A 85 1.31 1.12 -19.93
CA ALA A 85 2.30 0.19 -19.42
C ALA A 85 2.17 0.01 -17.90
N PRO A 86 2.12 -1.23 -17.36
CA PRO A 86 1.95 -1.49 -15.94
C PRO A 86 3.29 -1.38 -15.20
N ARG A 87 3.95 -0.19 -15.25
CA ARG A 87 5.22 0.05 -14.58
C ARG A 87 5.09 0.09 -13.06
N GLN A 88 3.95 0.60 -12.59
CA GLN A 88 3.58 0.60 -11.18
C GLN A 88 2.16 0.03 -11.05
N LEU A 89 1.95 -0.75 -10.01
CA LEU A 89 0.65 -1.26 -9.61
C LEU A 89 0.29 -0.70 -8.25
N VAL A 90 -0.95 -0.33 -8.07
CA VAL A 90 -1.49 0.10 -6.78
C VAL A 90 -2.57 -0.88 -6.36
N PHE A 91 -2.52 -1.31 -5.10
CA PHE A 91 -3.54 -2.15 -4.47
C PHE A 91 -4.08 -1.41 -3.26
N ALA A 92 -5.35 -1.58 -2.98
CA ALA A 92 -5.94 -1.05 -1.76
C ALA A 92 -6.83 -2.11 -1.10
N HIS A 93 -6.68 -2.23 0.22
CA HIS A 93 -7.54 -3.07 1.05
C HIS A 93 -8.21 -2.19 2.10
N ALA A 94 -9.48 -2.41 2.35
CA ALA A 94 -10.19 -1.81 3.45
C ALA A 94 -10.99 -2.86 4.20
N ALA A 95 -11.03 -2.73 5.53
CA ALA A 95 -11.79 -3.63 6.36
C ALA A 95 -12.47 -2.89 7.52
N LEU A 96 -13.61 -3.40 7.91
CA LEU A 96 -14.41 -2.95 9.04
C LEU A 96 -14.83 -4.16 9.88
N ALA A 97 -14.33 -4.23 11.11
CA ALA A 97 -14.79 -5.16 12.13
C ALA A 97 -15.91 -4.49 12.95
N ASP A 98 -17.08 -5.08 12.94
CA ASP A 98 -18.21 -4.70 13.79
C ASP A 98 -18.61 -5.94 14.58
N PRO A 99 -18.40 -5.99 15.91
CA PRO A 99 -18.71 -7.16 16.73
C PRO A 99 -20.16 -7.62 16.60
N ARG A 100 -21.10 -6.70 16.32
CA ARG A 100 -22.53 -7.00 16.14
C ARG A 100 -22.80 -7.76 14.84
N HIS A 101 -21.89 -7.67 13.86
CA HIS A 101 -22.06 -8.32 12.56
C HIS A 101 -21.55 -9.78 12.55
N GLY A 102 -20.65 -10.15 13.46
CA GLY A 102 -20.12 -11.51 13.61
C GLY A 102 -19.13 -11.96 12.50
N ARG A 103 -18.83 -11.09 11.52
CA ARG A 103 -17.83 -11.33 10.47
C ARG A 103 -17.17 -10.02 10.04
N LEU A 104 -15.94 -10.12 9.55
CA LEU A 104 -15.24 -8.97 8.98
C LEU A 104 -15.90 -8.55 7.66
N ARG A 105 -16.22 -7.26 7.51
CA ARG A 105 -16.49 -6.64 6.21
C ARG A 105 -15.16 -6.24 5.60
N HIS A 106 -14.95 -6.57 4.35
CA HIS A 106 -13.75 -6.14 3.65
C HIS A 106 -14.03 -5.96 2.15
N ASP A 107 -13.22 -5.12 1.54
CA ASP A 107 -13.22 -4.91 0.10
C ASP A 107 -11.79 -4.60 -0.36
N GLN A 108 -11.53 -4.74 -1.66
CA GLN A 108 -10.20 -4.53 -2.23
C GLN A 108 -10.28 -4.00 -3.64
N ARG A 109 -9.28 -3.23 -4.02
CA ARG A 109 -9.09 -2.72 -5.37
C ARG A 109 -7.66 -2.95 -5.85
N ALA A 110 -7.49 -3.07 -7.16
CA ALA A 110 -6.19 -3.17 -7.80
C ALA A 110 -6.24 -2.42 -9.14
N ALA A 111 -5.24 -1.61 -9.41
CA ALA A 111 -5.11 -0.91 -10.67
C ALA A 111 -3.63 -0.70 -11.03
N ARG A 112 -3.33 -0.56 -12.32
CA ARG A 112 -2.06 0.04 -12.72
C ARG A 112 -2.11 1.54 -12.49
N GLU A 113 -0.99 2.12 -12.12
CA GLU A 113 -0.84 3.56 -12.04
C GLU A 113 -1.04 4.22 -13.40
N GLY A 114 -1.64 5.39 -13.38
CA GLY A 114 -1.74 6.27 -14.55
C GLY A 114 -3.13 6.77 -14.85
N LEU A 115 -3.21 7.70 -15.79
CA LEU A 115 -4.44 8.34 -16.29
C LEU A 115 -5.28 9.02 -15.19
N GLY A 116 -4.69 9.32 -14.02
CA GLY A 116 -5.38 9.88 -12.87
C GLY A 116 -6.28 8.91 -12.11
N LEU A 117 -6.40 7.64 -12.57
CA LEU A 117 -7.28 6.64 -11.97
C LEU A 117 -6.67 5.97 -10.74
N ALA A 118 -5.37 5.80 -10.71
CA ALA A 118 -4.65 5.25 -9.58
C ALA A 118 -3.21 5.80 -9.55
N GLY A 119 -2.63 5.88 -8.36
CA GLY A 119 -1.25 6.31 -8.16
C GLY A 119 -0.88 6.50 -6.70
N ALA A 120 0.37 6.95 -6.50
CA ALA A 120 0.89 7.41 -5.24
C ALA A 120 1.84 8.59 -5.47
N ASP A 121 1.62 9.71 -4.77
CA ASP A 121 2.44 10.92 -4.91
C ASP A 121 3.78 10.77 -4.19
N GLU A 122 4.84 11.31 -4.79
CA GLU A 122 6.18 11.26 -4.23
C GLU A 122 6.47 12.36 -3.19
N ALA A 123 5.73 13.45 -3.19
CA ALA A 123 6.01 14.60 -2.33
C ALA A 123 5.42 14.48 -0.93
N SER A 124 4.33 13.72 -0.78
CA SER A 124 3.61 13.54 0.48
C SER A 124 2.78 12.25 0.42
N THR A 125 2.27 11.79 1.56
CA THR A 125 1.30 10.68 1.57
C THR A 125 0.07 11.06 0.77
N ARG A 126 -0.09 10.49 -0.40
CA ARG A 126 -1.32 10.49 -1.18
C ARG A 126 -1.30 9.28 -2.10
N ALA A 127 -2.08 8.26 -1.74
CA ALA A 127 -2.30 7.07 -2.54
C ALA A 127 -3.79 6.97 -2.87
N TRP A 128 -4.12 6.54 -4.11
CA TRP A 128 -5.52 6.45 -4.54
C TRP A 128 -5.76 5.35 -5.58
N ILE A 129 -6.98 4.84 -5.61
CA ILE A 129 -7.57 4.05 -6.68
C ILE A 129 -9.02 4.50 -6.84
N ASP A 130 -9.36 5.13 -7.95
CA ASP A 130 -10.66 5.77 -8.21
C ASP A 130 -11.02 6.75 -7.09
N ASP A 131 -12.10 6.48 -6.35
CA ASP A 131 -12.60 7.27 -5.21
C ASP A 131 -12.05 6.82 -3.85
N TRP A 132 -11.24 5.76 -3.79
CA TRP A 132 -10.54 5.38 -2.57
C TRP A 132 -9.25 6.17 -2.44
N THR A 133 -9.07 6.82 -1.30
CA THR A 133 -7.88 7.63 -1.05
C THR A 133 -7.37 7.50 0.37
N LEU A 134 -6.05 7.60 0.54
CA LEU A 134 -5.38 7.92 1.78
C LEU A 134 -4.42 9.07 1.50
N ALA A 135 -4.63 10.22 2.14
CA ALA A 135 -3.84 11.41 1.85
C ALA A 135 -3.46 12.18 3.13
N GLN A 136 -2.29 12.81 3.13
CA GLN A 136 -1.90 13.75 4.17
C GLN A 136 -2.27 15.17 3.74
N ALA A 137 -3.01 15.89 4.56
CA ALA A 137 -3.39 17.27 4.36
C ALA A 137 -3.51 17.98 5.72
N ASP A 138 -3.05 19.22 5.81
CA ASP A 138 -3.15 20.06 7.00
C ASP A 138 -2.66 19.40 8.29
N GLY A 139 -1.55 18.65 8.21
CA GLY A 139 -0.93 17.97 9.35
C GLY A 139 -1.69 16.74 9.87
N ARG A 140 -2.62 16.19 9.09
CA ARG A 140 -3.37 14.96 9.41
C ARG A 140 -3.45 14.06 8.18
N TYR A 141 -3.72 12.79 8.40
CA TYR A 141 -4.06 11.87 7.34
C TYR A 141 -5.59 11.80 7.20
N VAL A 142 -6.08 11.60 5.98
CA VAL A 142 -7.50 11.44 5.67
C VAL A 142 -7.67 10.22 4.79
N ALA A 143 -8.52 9.29 5.21
CA ALA A 143 -8.93 8.16 4.38
C ALA A 143 -10.38 8.33 3.94
N LYS A 144 -10.63 8.18 2.64
CA LYS A 144 -11.97 8.10 2.06
C LYS A 144 -12.10 6.78 1.32
N ILE A 145 -12.99 5.94 1.78
CA ILE A 145 -13.20 4.59 1.27
C ILE A 145 -14.70 4.38 1.05
N ALA A 146 -15.08 4.12 -0.18
CA ALA A 146 -16.43 3.70 -0.55
C ALA A 146 -16.41 2.21 -0.95
N ALA A 147 -16.48 1.33 0.05
CA ALA A 147 -16.53 -0.11 -0.14
C ALA A 147 -17.96 -0.58 -0.43
N ARG A 148 -18.12 -1.83 -0.88
CA ARG A 148 -19.42 -2.41 -1.24
C ARG A 148 -20.41 -2.39 -0.09
N ASP A 149 -19.96 -2.77 1.12
CA ASP A 149 -20.83 -3.02 2.28
C ASP A 149 -20.62 -2.00 3.42
N PHE A 150 -19.68 -1.06 3.24
CA PHE A 150 -19.38 -0.01 4.21
C PHE A 150 -18.67 1.16 3.54
N ALA A 151 -18.62 2.30 4.24
CA ALA A 151 -17.77 3.41 3.86
C ALA A 151 -17.07 3.99 5.08
N LEU A 152 -15.86 4.54 4.85
CA LEU A 152 -15.05 5.24 5.83
C LEU A 152 -14.72 6.64 5.30
N ASP A 153 -14.98 7.66 6.10
CA ASP A 153 -14.46 9.02 5.92
C ASP A 153 -13.83 9.43 7.25
N LEU A 154 -12.53 9.15 7.38
CA LEU A 154 -11.81 9.24 8.65
C LEU A 154 -10.62 10.18 8.53
N ALA A 155 -10.46 11.06 9.52
CA ALA A 155 -9.29 11.89 9.73
C ALA A 155 -8.48 11.36 10.91
N PHE A 156 -7.15 11.28 10.73
CA PHE A 156 -6.18 10.74 11.68
C PHE A 156 -5.17 11.84 12.02
N LYS A 157 -5.26 12.41 13.21
CA LYS A 157 -4.39 13.48 13.68
C LYS A 157 -3.23 12.90 14.49
N PRO A 158 -1.96 13.12 14.10
CA PRO A 158 -0.81 12.77 14.94
C PRO A 158 -0.87 13.41 16.32
N THR A 159 -0.66 12.62 17.35
CA THR A 159 -0.59 13.08 18.75
C THR A 159 0.79 12.87 19.38
N GLN A 160 1.66 12.16 18.66
CA GLN A 160 3.03 11.87 19.06
C GLN A 160 3.98 12.04 17.87
N PRO A 161 5.30 12.17 18.10
CA PRO A 161 6.30 12.14 17.04
C PRO A 161 6.29 10.82 16.26
N LEU A 162 6.90 10.85 15.06
CA LEU A 162 7.17 9.64 14.28
C LEU A 162 8.06 8.67 15.06
N LEU A 163 7.72 7.40 14.98
CA LEU A 163 8.55 6.29 15.46
C LEU A 163 9.35 5.73 14.28
N LEU A 164 10.66 5.93 14.30
CA LEU A 164 11.57 5.38 13.30
C LEU A 164 12.03 3.99 13.74
N HIS A 165 11.71 2.96 12.97
CA HIS A 165 12.05 1.57 13.31
C HIS A 165 13.51 1.23 13.03
N GLY A 166 14.07 0.33 13.83
CA GLY A 166 15.47 -0.11 13.70
C GLY A 166 16.45 1.04 13.95
N GLU A 167 17.42 1.23 13.06
CA GLU A 167 18.42 2.29 13.15
C GLU A 167 17.92 3.53 12.38
N ALA A 168 17.22 4.43 13.07
CA ALA A 168 16.68 5.68 12.51
C ALA A 168 15.83 5.48 11.24
N GLY A 169 15.04 4.40 11.20
CA GLY A 169 14.19 4.06 10.05
C GLY A 169 14.80 3.00 9.11
N TYR A 170 16.04 2.59 9.30
CA TYR A 170 16.61 1.43 8.63
C TYR A 170 16.30 0.16 9.44
N SER A 171 15.37 -0.66 8.96
CA SER A 171 14.84 -1.83 9.65
C SER A 171 15.28 -3.12 8.97
N ARG A 172 16.16 -3.88 9.60
CA ARG A 172 16.61 -5.20 9.09
C ARG A 172 15.52 -6.25 9.31
N LYS A 173 15.29 -7.08 8.28
CA LYS A 173 14.29 -8.15 8.27
C LYS A 173 14.93 -9.55 8.16
N GLY A 174 16.25 -9.62 7.96
CA GLY A 174 16.96 -10.88 7.81
C GLY A 174 18.46 -10.76 7.98
N PRO A 175 19.22 -11.87 7.82
CA PRO A 175 20.67 -11.89 7.99
C PRO A 175 21.41 -11.10 6.89
N ASP A 176 20.87 -11.07 5.66
CA ASP A 176 21.45 -10.29 4.57
C ASP A 176 21.08 -8.81 4.75
N PRO A 177 22.04 -7.86 4.67
CA PRO A 177 21.74 -6.41 4.70
C PRO A 177 20.74 -5.95 3.63
N ALA A 178 20.65 -6.64 2.49
CA ALA A 178 19.65 -6.36 1.47
C ALA A 178 18.22 -6.66 1.94
N GLN A 179 18.05 -7.55 2.94
CA GLN A 179 16.77 -7.89 3.54
C GLN A 179 16.40 -6.85 4.62
N SER A 180 16.10 -5.66 4.17
CA SER A 180 15.79 -4.51 5.02
C SER A 180 14.74 -3.63 4.36
N SER A 181 14.14 -2.77 5.13
CA SER A 181 13.21 -1.74 4.70
C SER A 181 13.57 -0.39 5.30
N HIS A 182 13.14 0.69 4.66
CA HIS A 182 12.91 1.93 5.36
C HIS A 182 11.51 1.87 5.97
N TYR A 183 11.40 2.16 7.26
CA TYR A 183 10.18 1.94 8.00
C TYR A 183 10.01 2.96 9.12
N TYR A 184 8.89 3.66 9.09
CA TYR A 184 8.44 4.47 10.22
C TYR A 184 6.96 4.23 10.51
N SER A 185 6.57 4.51 11.73
CA SER A 185 5.17 4.52 12.15
C SER A 185 4.76 5.89 12.67
N GLN A 186 3.48 6.17 12.58
CA GLN A 186 2.82 7.25 13.30
C GLN A 186 1.89 6.62 14.34
N PRO A 187 2.37 6.45 15.59
CA PRO A 187 1.56 5.88 16.67
C PRO A 187 0.55 6.90 17.21
N GLN A 188 -0.44 6.41 17.96
CA GLN A 188 -1.39 7.26 18.73
C GLN A 188 -2.06 8.35 17.86
N LEU A 189 -2.55 7.97 16.69
CA LEU A 189 -3.36 8.89 15.87
C LEU A 189 -4.72 9.08 16.52
N ALA A 190 -5.10 10.32 16.84
CA ALA A 190 -6.48 10.63 17.21
C ALA A 190 -7.38 10.57 15.99
N VAL A 191 -8.43 9.77 16.03
CA VAL A 191 -9.35 9.54 14.92
C VAL A 191 -10.66 10.26 15.12
N THR A 192 -11.14 10.92 14.08
CA THR A 192 -12.50 11.47 13.99
C THR A 192 -13.06 11.22 12.60
N GLY A 193 -14.37 11.12 12.46
CA GLY A 193 -14.99 11.00 11.14
C GLY A 193 -16.28 10.22 11.17
N THR A 194 -16.53 9.48 10.09
CA THR A 194 -17.80 8.75 9.88
C THR A 194 -17.52 7.34 9.40
N VAL A 195 -18.18 6.38 10.02
CA VAL A 195 -18.33 5.00 9.55
C VAL A 195 -19.76 4.84 9.03
N THR A 196 -19.92 4.34 7.79
CA THR A 196 -21.22 4.06 7.21
C THR A 196 -21.38 2.56 7.00
N VAL A 197 -22.46 1.98 7.52
CA VAL A 197 -22.79 0.56 7.36
C VAL A 197 -24.25 0.43 6.94
N ALA A 198 -24.51 -0.30 5.87
CA ALA A 198 -25.85 -0.50 5.32
C ALA A 198 -26.62 0.83 5.10
N GLY A 199 -25.91 1.89 4.69
CA GLY A 199 -26.47 3.22 4.44
C GLY A 199 -26.65 4.09 5.69
N ALA A 200 -26.46 3.55 6.90
CA ALA A 200 -26.51 4.31 8.15
C ALA A 200 -25.11 4.87 8.49
N ALA A 201 -24.99 6.18 8.57
CA ALA A 201 -23.77 6.89 8.93
C ALA A 201 -23.72 7.17 10.43
N SER A 202 -22.60 6.83 11.07
CA SER A 202 -22.33 7.10 12.48
C SER A 202 -21.06 7.96 12.59
N ALA A 203 -21.16 9.08 13.30
CA ALA A 203 -19.97 9.84 13.70
C ALA A 203 -19.19 9.03 14.72
N VAL A 204 -17.86 8.95 14.54
CA VAL A 204 -16.99 8.15 15.38
C VAL A 204 -15.76 8.91 15.83
N THR A 205 -15.23 8.49 16.98
CA THR A 205 -13.91 8.92 17.49
C THR A 205 -13.13 7.72 17.97
N GLY A 206 -11.78 7.82 18.03
CA GLY A 206 -10.96 6.73 18.51
C GLY A 206 -9.48 6.96 18.34
N THR A 207 -8.73 5.86 18.23
CA THR A 207 -7.27 5.88 18.05
C THR A 207 -6.87 4.93 16.92
N ALA A 208 -5.77 5.28 16.26
CA ALA A 208 -5.21 4.46 15.20
C ALA A 208 -3.67 4.49 15.21
N TRP A 209 -3.11 3.63 14.41
CA TRP A 209 -1.70 3.49 14.09
C TRP A 209 -1.54 3.55 12.58
N LEU A 210 -0.49 4.20 12.09
CA LEU A 210 -0.09 4.17 10.68
C LEU A 210 1.33 3.65 10.55
N ASP A 211 1.55 2.72 9.64
CA ASP A 211 2.86 2.29 9.16
C ASP A 211 3.08 2.77 7.73
N HIS A 212 4.29 3.22 7.46
CA HIS A 212 4.79 3.44 6.11
C HIS A 212 6.14 2.73 5.96
N GLU A 213 6.20 1.84 5.00
CA GLU A 213 7.38 1.00 4.81
C GLU A 213 7.63 0.74 3.32
N TRP A 214 8.91 0.81 2.90
CA TRP A 214 9.30 0.52 1.52
C TRP A 214 10.60 -0.27 1.45
N SER A 215 10.67 -1.17 0.46
CA SER A 215 11.79 -2.08 0.26
C SER A 215 11.79 -2.69 -1.13
N SER A 216 12.91 -3.28 -1.49
CA SER A 216 13.01 -4.17 -2.65
C SER A 216 13.19 -5.65 -2.27
N THR A 217 13.55 -5.93 -1.00
CA THR A 217 13.76 -7.28 -0.48
C THR A 217 13.32 -7.33 0.99
N VAL A 218 12.05 -7.62 1.22
CA VAL A 218 11.45 -7.55 2.57
C VAL A 218 11.72 -8.82 3.37
N MET A 219 11.73 -9.99 2.73
CA MET A 219 11.75 -11.28 3.44
C MET A 219 13.06 -12.04 3.21
N ALA A 220 13.52 -12.72 4.26
CA ALA A 220 14.60 -13.69 4.15
C ALA A 220 14.15 -14.93 3.34
N LEU A 221 15.12 -15.58 2.65
CA LEU A 221 14.87 -16.85 1.99
C LEU A 221 14.34 -17.88 3.00
N GLY A 222 13.23 -18.53 2.65
CA GLY A 222 12.58 -19.52 3.50
C GLY A 222 11.60 -18.96 4.54
N ALA A 223 11.50 -17.63 4.70
CA ALA A 223 10.43 -17.04 5.50
C ALA A 223 9.08 -17.19 4.77
N VAL A 224 8.07 -17.65 5.48
CA VAL A 224 6.71 -17.89 4.93
C VAL A 224 5.72 -16.80 5.31
N GLY A 225 6.14 -15.85 6.15
CA GLY A 225 5.32 -14.74 6.61
C GLY A 225 6.02 -13.98 7.74
N TRP A 226 5.30 -13.04 8.32
CA TRP A 226 5.69 -12.30 9.53
C TRP A 226 4.49 -12.05 10.41
N ASP A 227 4.75 -11.87 11.69
CA ASP A 227 3.77 -11.35 12.64
C ASP A 227 4.01 -9.85 12.82
N TRP A 228 2.92 -9.08 12.92
CA TRP A 228 2.96 -7.66 13.18
C TRP A 228 2.19 -7.34 14.46
N MET A 229 2.76 -6.45 15.28
CA MET A 229 2.14 -5.93 16.50
C MET A 229 2.38 -4.43 16.60
N GLY A 230 1.30 -3.64 16.78
CA GLY A 230 1.36 -2.24 17.20
C GLY A 230 0.77 -2.12 18.60
N ILE A 231 1.55 -1.63 19.57
CA ILE A 231 1.12 -1.46 20.96
C ILE A 231 1.16 0.01 21.30
N ASN A 232 -0.01 0.57 21.64
CA ASN A 232 -0.16 1.90 22.20
C ASN A 232 -0.16 1.76 23.73
N LEU A 233 0.86 2.33 24.39
CA LEU A 233 1.03 2.33 25.84
C LEU A 233 0.67 3.69 26.42
#